data_0325ef34fadb1b804c9a8eaf1979eadb
#
_entry.id   0325ef34fadb1b804c9a8eaf1979eadb
#
_cell.length_a   1.000
_cell.length_b   1.000
_cell.length_c   1.000
_cell.angle_alpha   90.00
_cell.angle_beta   90.00
_cell.angle_gamma   90.00
#
_symmetry.space_group_name_H-M   'P 1'
#
loop_
_entity.id
_entity.type
_entity.pdbx_description
1 polymer ?
#
loop_
_entity_poly.entity_id
_entity_poly.type
_entity_poly.pdbx_seq_one_letter_code
_entity_poly.pdbx_strand_id
1 'polypeptide(L)'
;HAAYTASDLMTAEGSATTGEDNTLHLSFTMNHRMALAVIEMPNTVKYKFTDERIPDYAVSPATTFSGIAQPLRVNDGTYRYLVNHATPAPTIEGHYDEGSKEFTITPSGLSTGSYKRYKVDGAVTTVKDYTMQRGDYLLADGNLLPKGTTLTEEQKASVAAIVFWTPAETNPEGRITPASLDFDKIMVKEHPNCTHGLAVSIKDAPGNVSWQNVNDWVADFQRGTDFNPVDKDEYVNIATGFDATGNINRILGYQNTKVLWAYNGYCKTNGKTDALVNPAEVLK
;
A
#
# COMPACT_ATOMS: atom_id res chain seq x y z
N HIS A 1 -1.38 11.51 6.39
CA HIS A 1 -0.91 12.01 5.08
C HIS A 1 -1.92 12.97 4.46
N ALA A 2 -3.17 12.56 4.37
CA ALA A 2 -4.24 13.43 3.86
C ALA A 2 -4.41 14.72 4.70
N ALA A 3 -4.28 14.62 6.03
CA ALA A 3 -4.37 15.78 6.93
C ALA A 3 -3.22 16.77 6.71
N TYR A 4 -2.00 16.30 6.41
CA TYR A 4 -0.85 17.16 6.14
C TYR A 4 -1.05 17.98 4.86
N THR A 5 -1.40 17.34 3.75
CA THR A 5 -1.65 18.02 2.48
C THR A 5 -2.84 18.97 2.54
N ALA A 6 -3.89 18.61 3.30
CA ALA A 6 -5.05 19.48 3.52
C ALA A 6 -4.76 20.68 4.44
N SER A 7 -3.68 20.64 5.22
CA SER A 7 -3.31 21.73 6.16
C SER A 7 -2.34 22.74 5.57
N ASP A 8 -1.77 22.48 4.39
CA ASP A 8 -0.87 23.43 3.70
C ASP A 8 -1.72 24.50 3.01
N LEU A 9 -1.85 25.64 3.69
CA LEU A 9 -2.60 26.78 3.19
C LEU A 9 -1.89 27.39 1.98
N MET A 10 -2.59 27.41 0.85
CA MET A 10 -2.17 28.11 -0.35
C MET A 10 -3.13 29.24 -0.69
N THR A 11 -2.61 30.32 -1.20
CA THR A 11 -3.41 31.42 -1.76
C THR A 11 -3.01 31.65 -3.20
N ALA A 12 -3.93 32.13 -4.01
CA ALA A 12 -3.66 32.46 -5.41
C ALA A 12 -4.09 33.88 -5.71
N GLU A 13 -3.29 34.54 -6.53
CA GLU A 13 -3.68 35.71 -7.28
C GLU A 13 -3.91 35.27 -8.72
N GLY A 14 -5.05 35.66 -9.30
CA GLY A 14 -5.44 35.27 -10.65
C GLY A 14 -5.60 36.45 -11.56
N SER A 15 -5.33 36.25 -12.84
CA SER A 15 -5.69 37.18 -13.92
C SER A 15 -6.65 36.51 -14.89
N ALA A 16 -7.55 37.29 -15.44
CA ALA A 16 -8.45 36.86 -16.50
C ALA A 16 -8.10 37.60 -17.78
N THR A 17 -8.00 36.88 -18.90
CA THR A 17 -7.83 37.44 -20.23
C THR A 17 -8.85 36.82 -21.17
N THR A 18 -9.37 37.63 -22.10
CA THR A 18 -10.30 37.13 -23.13
C THR A 18 -9.47 36.79 -24.37
N GLY A 19 -9.57 35.57 -24.85
CA GLY A 19 -8.97 35.14 -26.12
C GLY A 19 -9.67 35.72 -27.36
N GLU A 20 -9.05 35.59 -28.51
CA GLU A 20 -9.62 36.07 -29.80
C GLU A 20 -10.92 35.34 -30.19
N ASP A 21 -11.11 34.13 -29.66
CA ASP A 21 -12.31 33.29 -29.84
C ASP A 21 -13.38 33.55 -28.80
N ASN A 22 -13.29 34.66 -28.04
CA ASN A 22 -14.15 35.03 -26.94
C ASN A 22 -14.16 34.06 -25.74
N THR A 23 -13.15 33.18 -25.63
CA THR A 23 -12.94 32.32 -24.45
C THR A 23 -12.28 33.09 -23.32
N LEU A 24 -12.67 32.79 -22.08
CA LEU A 24 -12.08 33.38 -20.89
C LEU A 24 -10.93 32.48 -20.39
N HIS A 25 -9.71 32.99 -20.44
CA HIS A 25 -8.53 32.34 -19.89
C HIS A 25 -8.28 32.86 -18.48
N LEU A 26 -8.27 31.92 -17.48
CA LEU A 26 -7.93 32.21 -16.09
C LEU A 26 -6.55 31.64 -15.78
N SER A 27 -5.68 32.48 -15.26
CA SER A 27 -4.33 32.06 -14.80
C SER A 27 -4.18 32.37 -13.32
N PHE A 28 -3.71 31.39 -12.53
CA PHE A 28 -3.51 31.51 -11.12
C PHE A 28 -2.06 31.16 -10.76
N THR A 29 -1.43 32.01 -9.94
CA THR A 29 -0.16 31.69 -9.29
C THR A 29 -0.44 31.31 -7.84
N MET A 30 -0.21 30.03 -7.51
CA MET A 30 -0.43 29.51 -6.16
C MET A 30 0.80 29.77 -5.29
N ASN A 31 0.61 30.34 -4.11
CA ASN A 31 1.66 30.63 -3.15
C ASN A 31 1.37 29.92 -1.82
N HIS A 32 2.32 29.18 -1.31
CA HIS A 32 2.25 28.62 0.04
C HIS A 32 2.21 29.74 1.07
N ARG A 33 1.43 29.59 2.13
CA ARG A 33 1.35 30.53 3.26
C ARG A 33 2.02 29.97 4.51
N MET A 34 2.41 28.70 4.47
CA MET A 34 3.08 28.02 5.56
C MET A 34 4.54 27.75 5.19
N ALA A 35 5.34 27.49 6.19
CA ALA A 35 6.69 26.95 6.08
C ALA A 35 6.71 25.53 6.65
N LEU A 36 7.76 24.76 6.36
CA LEU A 36 7.86 23.36 6.77
C LEU A 36 9.09 23.13 7.65
N ALA A 37 8.86 22.64 8.87
CA ALA A 37 9.90 22.04 9.68
C ALA A 37 10.00 20.53 9.34
N VAL A 38 11.18 20.09 8.93
CA VAL A 38 11.49 18.69 8.64
C VAL A 38 12.42 18.19 9.74
N ILE A 39 11.98 17.19 10.51
CA ILE A 39 12.71 16.65 11.65
C ILE A 39 13.31 15.32 11.24
N GLU A 40 14.62 15.22 11.33
CA GLU A 40 15.40 14.02 11.06
C GLU A 40 15.77 13.35 12.37
N MET A 41 15.43 12.08 12.52
CA MET A 41 15.72 11.29 13.71
C MET A 41 17.05 10.53 13.55
N PRO A 42 17.84 10.36 14.60
CA PRO A 42 19.04 9.55 14.57
C PRO A 42 18.68 8.07 14.27
N ASN A 43 19.67 7.30 13.82
CA ASN A 43 19.50 5.86 13.51
C ASN A 43 18.40 5.55 12.47
N THR A 44 18.03 6.51 11.65
CA THR A 44 17.10 6.26 10.53
C THR A 44 17.80 5.41 9.47
N VAL A 45 17.14 4.34 9.05
CA VAL A 45 17.59 3.48 7.95
C VAL A 45 16.61 3.61 6.80
N LYS A 46 17.10 4.05 5.64
CA LYS A 46 16.34 4.07 4.40
C LYS A 46 16.66 2.80 3.60
N TYR A 47 15.66 1.98 3.37
CA TYR A 47 15.75 0.82 2.49
C TYR A 47 15.45 1.25 1.06
N LYS A 48 16.44 1.06 0.19
CA LYS A 48 16.32 1.23 -1.24
C LYS A 48 16.10 -0.16 -1.85
N PHE A 49 14.88 -0.40 -2.34
CA PHE A 49 14.57 -1.70 -2.91
C PHE A 49 15.27 -1.88 -4.26
N THR A 50 15.83 -3.07 -4.49
CA THR A 50 16.46 -3.43 -5.77
C THR A 50 15.47 -3.56 -6.92
N ASP A 51 14.19 -3.78 -6.62
CA ASP A 51 13.10 -3.68 -7.56
C ASP A 51 12.57 -2.25 -7.56
N GLU A 52 12.80 -1.50 -8.64
CA GLU A 52 12.44 -0.09 -8.79
C GLU A 52 10.92 0.18 -8.71
N ARG A 53 10.10 -0.87 -8.83
CA ARG A 53 8.65 -0.77 -8.72
C ARG A 53 8.18 -0.79 -7.26
N ILE A 54 9.04 -1.18 -6.33
CA ILE A 54 8.77 -1.14 -4.89
C ILE A 54 9.29 0.20 -4.35
N PRO A 55 8.43 1.03 -3.78
CA PRO A 55 8.86 2.31 -3.24
C PRO A 55 9.89 2.15 -2.13
N ASP A 56 10.90 3.02 -2.12
CA ASP A 56 11.82 3.13 -0.99
C ASP A 56 11.05 3.45 0.30
N TYR A 57 11.46 2.84 1.39
CA TYR A 57 10.88 3.09 2.69
C TYR A 57 11.95 3.32 3.75
N ALA A 58 11.72 4.30 4.63
CA ALA A 58 12.64 4.58 5.72
C ALA A 58 12.04 4.23 7.08
N VAL A 59 12.86 3.61 7.91
CA VAL A 59 12.53 3.29 9.29
C VAL A 59 13.32 4.21 10.20
N SER A 60 12.62 5.00 10.99
CA SER A 60 13.19 5.84 12.06
C SER A 60 12.80 5.27 13.43
N PRO A 61 13.52 5.59 14.49
CA PRO A 61 13.11 5.22 15.84
C PRO A 61 11.68 5.65 16.14
N ALA A 62 10.98 4.84 16.92
CA ALA A 62 9.68 5.22 17.46
C ALA A 62 9.83 6.52 18.24
N THR A 63 9.05 7.52 17.87
CA THR A 63 9.12 8.87 18.43
C THR A 63 7.73 9.28 18.86
N THR A 64 7.61 9.79 20.07
CA THR A 64 6.41 10.41 20.60
C THR A 64 6.63 11.90 20.73
N PHE A 65 5.61 12.69 20.44
CA PHE A 65 5.66 14.15 20.59
C PHE A 65 4.79 14.58 21.76
N SER A 66 5.26 15.57 22.49
CA SER A 66 4.55 16.19 23.59
C SER A 66 4.11 17.61 23.22
N GLY A 67 3.14 18.15 23.95
CA GLY A 67 2.69 19.52 23.72
C GLY A 67 1.76 19.69 22.50
N ILE A 68 1.73 20.92 21.97
CA ILE A 68 0.79 21.35 20.91
C ILE A 68 1.25 20.88 19.53
N ALA A 69 2.58 20.86 19.31
CA ALA A 69 3.14 20.48 18.03
C ALA A 69 3.15 18.96 17.89
N GLN A 70 2.39 18.46 16.92
CA GLN A 70 2.27 17.02 16.59
C GLN A 70 2.76 16.79 15.16
N PRO A 71 4.08 16.63 14.93
CA PRO A 71 4.62 16.36 13.61
C PRO A 71 4.12 15.03 13.04
N LEU A 72 3.83 15.01 11.75
CA LEU A 72 3.41 13.82 11.02
C LEU A 72 4.63 13.06 10.49
N ARG A 73 4.70 11.77 10.77
CA ARG A 73 5.69 10.87 10.16
C ARG A 73 5.38 10.65 8.68
N VAL A 74 6.41 10.68 7.85
CA VAL A 74 6.32 10.36 6.40
C VAL A 74 7.24 9.20 6.01
N ASN A 75 7.00 8.60 4.84
CA ASN A 75 7.67 7.37 4.40
C ASN A 75 9.19 7.52 4.19
N ASP A 76 9.70 8.74 4.08
CA ASP A 76 11.15 9.02 4.01
C ASP A 76 11.85 8.97 5.38
N GLY A 77 11.11 8.61 6.45
CA GLY A 77 11.60 8.48 7.81
C GLY A 77 11.73 9.81 8.57
N THR A 78 11.30 10.92 7.96
CA THR A 78 11.28 12.24 8.64
C THR A 78 9.91 12.49 9.28
N TYR A 79 9.90 13.42 10.22
CA TYR A 79 8.66 13.99 10.74
C TYR A 79 8.51 15.41 10.20
N ARG A 80 7.29 15.81 9.88
CA ARG A 80 7.00 17.11 9.26
C ARG A 80 5.97 17.89 10.04
N TYR A 81 6.23 19.16 10.23
CA TYR A 81 5.36 20.09 10.92
C TYR A 81 5.21 21.39 10.12
N LEU A 82 3.96 21.79 9.85
CA LEU A 82 3.66 23.05 9.18
C LEU A 82 3.75 24.21 10.19
N VAL A 83 4.55 25.19 9.87
CA VAL A 83 4.79 26.36 10.70
C VAL A 83 4.15 27.58 10.04
N ASN A 84 3.29 28.28 10.79
CA ASN A 84 2.86 29.61 10.40
C ASN A 84 3.95 30.62 10.80
N HIS A 85 4.68 31.13 9.82
CA HIS A 85 5.79 32.05 10.08
C HIS A 85 5.35 33.44 10.59
N ALA A 86 4.07 33.79 10.43
CA ALA A 86 3.51 35.06 10.93
C ALA A 86 3.29 35.08 12.46
N THR A 87 3.37 33.90 13.11
CA THR A 87 3.27 33.74 14.56
C THR A 87 4.49 33.02 15.08
N PRO A 88 4.90 33.23 16.35
CA PRO A 88 5.95 32.41 16.94
C PRO A 88 5.61 30.94 16.83
N ALA A 89 6.52 30.16 16.23
CA ALA A 89 6.31 28.72 16.08
C ALA A 89 6.31 28.05 17.47
N PRO A 90 5.41 27.09 17.73
CA PRO A 90 5.47 26.31 18.95
C PRO A 90 6.76 25.51 19.00
N THR A 91 7.27 25.32 20.20
CA THR A 91 8.36 24.37 20.44
C THR A 91 7.87 22.95 20.14
N ILE A 92 8.68 22.18 19.42
CA ILE A 92 8.44 20.77 19.13
C ILE A 92 9.27 19.97 20.12
N GLU A 93 8.59 19.28 21.00
CA GLU A 93 9.20 18.45 22.04
C GLU A 93 8.82 16.99 21.82
N GLY A 94 9.76 16.10 22.09
CA GLY A 94 9.49 14.67 21.90
C GLY A 94 10.51 13.77 22.59
N HIS A 95 10.17 12.49 22.59
CA HIS A 95 10.98 11.41 23.13
C HIS A 95 11.18 10.34 22.07
N TYR A 96 12.32 9.70 22.09
CA TYR A 96 12.64 8.55 21.25
C TYR A 96 13.47 7.52 22.03
N ASP A 97 13.86 6.42 21.40
CA ASP A 97 14.61 5.34 22.04
C ASP A 97 13.87 4.81 23.29
N GLU A 98 12.60 4.37 23.06
CA GLU A 98 11.67 3.91 24.09
C GLU A 98 11.42 4.92 25.23
N GLY A 99 11.55 6.19 24.92
CA GLY A 99 11.34 7.29 25.88
C GLY A 99 12.59 7.66 26.70
N SER A 100 13.72 7.00 26.47
CA SER A 100 14.96 7.24 27.23
C SER A 100 15.69 8.52 26.82
N LYS A 101 15.38 9.06 25.65
CA LYS A 101 15.99 10.28 25.12
C LYS A 101 14.94 11.33 24.79
N GLU A 102 15.26 12.56 25.14
CA GLU A 102 14.39 13.72 24.89
C GLU A 102 15.04 14.66 23.89
N PHE A 103 14.21 15.37 23.15
CA PHE A 103 14.68 16.46 22.29
C PHE A 103 13.69 17.62 22.26
N THR A 104 14.22 18.79 21.94
CA THR A 104 13.47 20.04 21.84
C THR A 104 13.93 20.80 20.60
N ILE A 105 13.01 21.22 19.76
CA ILE A 105 13.25 22.00 18.55
C ILE A 105 12.38 23.25 18.60
N THR A 106 13.01 24.43 18.49
CA THR A 106 12.30 25.68 18.29
C THR A 106 12.45 26.11 16.84
N PRO A 107 11.44 25.93 16.00
CA PRO A 107 11.52 26.33 14.59
C PRO A 107 11.77 27.83 14.47
N SER A 108 12.82 28.21 13.78
CA SER A 108 13.20 29.61 13.59
C SER A 108 13.82 29.84 12.21
N GLY A 109 13.78 31.10 11.74
CA GLY A 109 14.36 31.48 10.45
C GLY A 109 13.68 30.81 9.25
N LEU A 110 12.39 30.55 9.33
CA LEU A 110 11.56 30.03 8.28
C LEU A 110 10.84 31.19 7.56
N SER A 111 10.68 31.06 6.26
CA SER A 111 9.89 31.97 5.43
C SER A 111 8.82 31.17 4.67
N THR A 112 7.78 31.86 4.25
CA THR A 112 6.68 31.27 3.47
C THR A 112 7.21 30.44 2.30
N GLY A 113 6.68 29.24 2.13
CA GLY A 113 7.07 28.32 1.05
C GLY A 113 8.45 27.69 1.22
N SER A 114 9.16 28.00 2.31
CA SER A 114 10.45 27.39 2.59
C SER A 114 10.35 26.19 3.53
N TYR A 115 11.42 25.39 3.60
CA TYR A 115 11.56 24.36 4.60
C TYR A 115 12.93 24.44 5.29
N LYS A 116 13.01 23.92 6.50
CA LYS A 116 14.26 23.78 7.24
C LYS A 116 14.34 22.40 7.88
N ARG A 117 15.54 21.79 7.79
CA ARG A 117 15.82 20.48 8.39
C ARG A 117 16.41 20.68 9.78
N TYR A 118 15.85 19.96 10.74
CA TYR A 118 16.30 19.91 12.12
C TYR A 118 16.76 18.50 12.44
N LYS A 119 18.02 18.34 12.75
CA LYS A 119 18.65 17.04 13.06
C LYS A 119 18.65 16.82 14.56
N VAL A 120 17.92 15.84 15.04
CA VAL A 120 17.95 15.40 16.42
C VAL A 120 19.26 14.63 16.64
N ASP A 121 20.03 15.01 17.65
CA ASP A 121 21.31 14.37 18.03
C ASP A 121 22.25 14.10 16.85
N GLY A 122 22.35 15.05 15.93
CA GLY A 122 23.22 14.93 14.75
C GLY A 122 22.76 13.87 13.76
N ALA A 123 21.44 13.64 13.66
CA ALA A 123 20.84 12.60 12.83
C ALA A 123 21.50 12.41 11.47
N VAL A 124 21.77 11.16 11.15
CA VAL A 124 22.26 10.68 9.84
C VAL A 124 21.38 9.52 9.40
N THR A 125 20.92 9.59 8.15
CA THR A 125 20.16 8.48 7.53
C THR A 125 21.14 7.53 6.85
N THR A 126 21.10 6.25 7.25
CA THR A 126 21.85 5.19 6.58
C THR A 126 21.01 4.63 5.43
N VAL A 127 21.55 4.62 4.22
CA VAL A 127 20.89 4.00 3.07
C VAL A 127 21.38 2.55 2.93
N LYS A 128 20.46 1.61 2.77
CA LYS A 128 20.75 0.18 2.55
C LYS A 128 20.00 -0.31 1.33
N ASP A 129 20.71 -0.89 0.37
CA ASP A 129 20.07 -1.65 -0.70
C ASP A 129 19.41 -2.89 -0.09
N TYR A 130 18.21 -3.19 -0.54
CA TYR A 130 17.42 -4.29 0.00
C TYR A 130 16.63 -5.00 -1.10
N THR A 131 16.73 -6.31 -1.12
CA THR A 131 15.91 -7.16 -1.99
C THR A 131 14.79 -7.76 -1.17
N MET A 132 13.55 -7.66 -1.65
CA MET A 132 12.37 -8.24 -1.00
C MET A 132 12.58 -9.72 -0.69
N GLN A 133 12.19 -10.14 0.49
CA GLN A 133 12.38 -11.50 1.02
C GLN A 133 11.11 -12.03 1.68
N ARG A 134 11.05 -13.35 1.85
CA ARG A 134 10.02 -13.97 2.69
C ARG A 134 10.11 -13.45 4.12
N GLY A 135 8.96 -13.13 4.68
CA GLY A 135 8.82 -12.56 6.02
C GLY A 135 8.77 -11.04 6.05
N ASP A 136 8.97 -10.37 4.90
CA ASP A 136 8.77 -8.92 4.81
C ASP A 136 7.30 -8.56 5.04
N TYR A 137 7.08 -7.39 5.64
CA TYR A 137 5.75 -6.89 5.96
C TYR A 137 5.22 -6.05 4.83
N LEU A 138 4.03 -6.37 4.33
CA LEU A 138 3.28 -5.51 3.43
C LEU A 138 2.30 -4.68 4.24
N LEU A 139 2.43 -3.36 4.17
CA LEU A 139 1.55 -2.41 4.84
C LEU A 139 0.29 -2.14 4.02
N ALA A 140 -0.76 -1.68 4.68
CA ALA A 140 -2.06 -1.37 4.05
C ALA A 140 -1.97 -0.25 2.99
N ASP A 141 -0.94 0.58 3.02
CA ASP A 141 -0.67 1.63 2.04
C ASP A 141 0.16 1.15 0.84
N GLY A 142 0.48 -0.15 0.77
CA GLY A 142 1.28 -0.77 -0.28
C GLY A 142 2.80 -0.70 -0.09
N ASN A 143 3.28 -0.08 0.97
CA ASN A 143 4.71 -0.05 1.29
C ASN A 143 5.19 -1.40 1.86
N LEU A 144 6.46 -1.71 1.63
CA LEU A 144 7.12 -2.88 2.20
C LEU A 144 8.10 -2.47 3.31
N LEU A 145 8.11 -3.25 4.37
CA LEU A 145 9.09 -3.17 5.45
C LEU A 145 9.89 -4.46 5.54
N PRO A 146 11.22 -4.39 5.61
CA PRO A 146 12.06 -5.55 5.79
C PRO A 146 11.72 -6.34 7.05
N LYS A 147 11.78 -7.66 6.95
CA LYS A 147 11.64 -8.56 8.11
C LYS A 147 12.69 -8.20 9.18
N GLY A 148 12.32 -8.36 10.44
CA GLY A 148 13.20 -8.03 11.57
C GLY A 148 13.26 -6.54 11.88
N THR A 149 12.53 -5.69 11.17
CA THR A 149 12.34 -4.30 11.55
C THR A 149 11.54 -4.23 12.86
N THR A 150 12.01 -3.45 13.83
CA THR A 150 11.21 -3.10 15.01
C THR A 150 10.10 -2.16 14.57
N LEU A 151 8.87 -2.67 14.58
CA LEU A 151 7.70 -1.91 14.14
C LEU A 151 7.20 -1.00 15.27
N THR A 152 6.82 0.23 14.91
CA THR A 152 6.01 1.08 15.79
C THR A 152 4.60 0.52 15.92
N GLU A 153 3.82 0.94 16.92
CA GLU A 153 2.42 0.51 17.08
C GLU A 153 1.57 0.88 15.85
N GLU A 154 1.80 2.04 15.25
CA GLU A 154 1.14 2.45 14.03
C GLU A 154 1.49 1.53 12.85
N GLN A 155 2.76 1.17 12.69
CA GLN A 155 3.19 0.23 11.65
C GLN A 155 2.61 -1.16 11.90
N LYS A 156 2.61 -1.67 13.14
CA LYS A 156 1.98 -2.95 13.48
C LYS A 156 0.50 -2.97 13.09
N ALA A 157 -0.23 -1.89 13.39
CA ALA A 157 -1.64 -1.75 13.04
C ALA A 157 -1.86 -1.67 11.52
N SER A 158 -0.85 -1.19 10.76
CA SER A 158 -0.89 -1.03 9.32
C SER A 158 -0.43 -2.27 8.56
N VAL A 159 0.17 -3.28 9.21
CA VAL A 159 0.54 -4.53 8.51
C VAL A 159 -0.72 -5.21 7.99
N ALA A 160 -0.79 -5.40 6.68
CA ALA A 160 -1.90 -6.06 5.99
C ALA A 160 -1.58 -7.51 5.65
N ALA A 161 -0.32 -7.79 5.29
CA ALA A 161 0.10 -9.12 4.84
C ALA A 161 1.60 -9.35 5.10
N ILE A 162 2.01 -10.62 4.96
CA ILE A 162 3.41 -11.04 5.04
C ILE A 162 3.79 -11.71 3.72
N VAL A 163 4.93 -11.30 3.15
CA VAL A 163 5.49 -11.93 1.95
C VAL A 163 5.89 -13.36 2.26
N PHE A 164 5.33 -14.31 1.54
CA PHE A 164 5.65 -15.75 1.73
C PHE A 164 6.42 -16.37 0.56
N TRP A 165 6.45 -15.71 -0.58
CA TRP A 165 7.21 -16.13 -1.75
C TRP A 165 7.69 -14.94 -2.57
N THR A 166 8.91 -15.03 -3.12
CA THR A 166 9.49 -14.05 -4.04
C THR A 166 10.16 -14.77 -5.21
N PRO A 167 10.25 -14.16 -6.41
CA PRO A 167 10.95 -14.75 -7.57
C PRO A 167 12.43 -14.98 -7.35
N ALA A 168 13.07 -14.23 -6.45
CA ALA A 168 14.50 -14.34 -6.14
C ALA A 168 14.83 -15.54 -5.25
N GLU A 169 13.83 -16.14 -4.59
CA GLU A 169 14.02 -17.27 -3.69
C GLU A 169 13.71 -18.59 -4.39
N THR A 170 14.63 -19.52 -4.29
CA THR A 170 14.36 -20.91 -4.70
C THR A 170 13.37 -21.51 -3.72
N ASN A 171 12.16 -21.81 -4.20
CA ASN A 171 11.24 -22.62 -3.42
C ASN A 171 11.87 -24.00 -3.19
N PRO A 172 12.05 -24.46 -1.92
CA PRO A 172 12.69 -25.74 -1.62
C PRO A 172 12.04 -26.93 -2.34
N GLU A 173 10.76 -26.82 -2.68
CA GLU A 173 9.99 -27.86 -3.36
C GLU A 173 9.94 -27.66 -4.88
N GLY A 174 10.52 -26.58 -5.43
CA GLY A 174 10.51 -26.28 -6.87
C GLY A 174 9.12 -26.08 -7.50
N ARG A 175 8.09 -25.92 -6.66
CA ARG A 175 6.68 -25.94 -7.10
C ARG A 175 6.19 -24.59 -7.62
N ILE A 176 6.72 -23.51 -7.09
CA ILE A 176 6.35 -22.14 -7.51
C ILE A 176 7.58 -21.52 -8.14
N THR A 177 7.47 -21.16 -9.40
CA THR A 177 8.53 -20.50 -10.17
C THR A 177 7.99 -19.15 -10.68
N PRO A 178 8.85 -18.22 -11.13
CA PRO A 178 8.36 -16.99 -11.79
C PRO A 178 7.36 -17.27 -12.92
N ALA A 179 7.58 -18.31 -13.72
CA ALA A 179 6.66 -18.74 -14.78
C ALA A 179 5.28 -19.21 -14.25
N SER A 180 5.19 -19.59 -12.98
CA SER A 180 3.88 -19.99 -12.39
C SER A 180 2.91 -18.82 -12.24
N LEU A 181 3.39 -17.59 -12.21
CA LEU A 181 2.57 -16.38 -12.17
C LEU A 181 1.95 -16.06 -13.53
N ASP A 182 2.60 -16.50 -14.63
CA ASP A 182 2.14 -16.23 -15.99
C ASP A 182 0.90 -17.06 -16.37
N PHE A 183 0.54 -18.06 -15.55
CA PHE A 183 -0.65 -18.87 -15.80
C PHE A 183 -1.95 -18.11 -15.57
N ASP A 184 -1.98 -17.14 -14.68
CA ASP A 184 -3.14 -16.26 -14.49
C ASP A 184 -3.07 -15.09 -15.48
N LYS A 185 -3.46 -15.37 -16.71
CA LYS A 185 -3.43 -14.37 -17.79
C LYS A 185 -4.33 -13.18 -17.51
N ILE A 186 -5.41 -13.39 -16.78
CA ILE A 186 -6.32 -12.31 -16.40
C ILE A 186 -5.63 -11.35 -15.42
N MET A 187 -4.92 -11.90 -14.42
CA MET A 187 -4.13 -11.09 -13.50
C MET A 187 -3.03 -10.31 -14.24
N VAL A 188 -2.26 -10.98 -15.11
CA VAL A 188 -1.18 -10.35 -15.88
C VAL A 188 -1.72 -9.22 -16.78
N LYS A 189 -2.90 -9.40 -17.36
CA LYS A 189 -3.53 -8.41 -18.22
C LYS A 189 -4.05 -7.18 -17.45
N GLU A 190 -4.74 -7.42 -16.34
CA GLU A 190 -5.35 -6.36 -15.54
C GLU A 190 -4.35 -5.70 -14.57
N HIS A 191 -3.36 -6.47 -14.11
CA HIS A 191 -2.34 -6.06 -13.15
C HIS A 191 -0.93 -6.48 -13.58
N PRO A 192 -0.40 -5.94 -14.69
CA PRO A 192 0.87 -6.39 -15.27
C PRO A 192 2.07 -6.21 -14.34
N ASN A 193 1.94 -5.37 -13.31
CA ASN A 193 2.99 -5.11 -12.34
C ASN A 193 2.91 -6.01 -11.08
N CYS A 194 1.92 -6.92 -10.97
CA CYS A 194 1.76 -7.82 -9.81
C CYS A 194 2.59 -9.10 -9.95
N THR A 195 3.88 -8.98 -10.22
CA THR A 195 4.79 -10.13 -10.46
C THR A 195 5.96 -10.20 -9.46
N HIS A 196 5.97 -9.37 -8.43
CA HIS A 196 7.09 -9.23 -7.49
C HIS A 196 7.19 -10.36 -6.47
N GLY A 197 6.05 -10.93 -6.09
CA GLY A 197 5.96 -11.94 -5.06
C GLY A 197 4.52 -12.22 -4.64
N LEU A 198 4.38 -13.05 -3.63
CA LEU A 198 3.09 -13.39 -3.05
C LEU A 198 3.10 -13.06 -1.56
N ALA A 199 2.02 -12.46 -1.08
CA ALA A 199 1.81 -12.15 0.32
C ALA A 199 0.52 -12.79 0.83
N VAL A 200 0.52 -13.19 2.10
CA VAL A 200 -0.65 -13.73 2.79
C VAL A 200 -1.15 -12.70 3.80
N SER A 201 -2.47 -12.46 3.81
CA SER A 201 -3.10 -11.60 4.82
C SER A 201 -2.84 -12.14 6.22
N ILE A 202 -2.57 -11.23 7.16
CA ILE A 202 -2.46 -11.57 8.60
C ILE A 202 -3.82 -11.59 9.30
N LYS A 203 -4.87 -11.15 8.63
CA LYS A 203 -6.23 -11.17 9.15
C LYS A 203 -7.03 -12.22 8.41
N ASP A 204 -7.70 -13.05 9.16
CA ASP A 204 -8.68 -13.98 8.60
C ASP A 204 -9.88 -13.20 8.04
N ALA A 205 -10.51 -13.77 7.02
CA ALA A 205 -11.81 -13.30 6.58
C ALA A 205 -12.83 -13.42 7.72
N PRO A 206 -13.74 -12.46 7.91
CA PRO A 206 -14.68 -12.50 9.00
C PRO A 206 -15.63 -13.70 8.89
N GLY A 207 -15.76 -14.44 9.99
CA GLY A 207 -16.72 -15.52 10.18
C GLY A 207 -16.25 -16.89 9.67
N ASN A 208 -16.78 -17.94 10.32
CA ASN A 208 -16.74 -19.30 9.83
C ASN A 208 -17.93 -19.51 8.91
N VAL A 209 -17.68 -19.61 7.60
CA VAL A 209 -18.72 -19.83 6.61
C VAL A 209 -18.49 -21.17 5.91
N SER A 210 -19.59 -21.91 5.66
CA SER A 210 -19.53 -23.08 4.78
C SER A 210 -19.15 -22.63 3.36
N TRP A 211 -18.52 -23.53 2.60
CA TRP A 211 -18.20 -23.21 1.20
C TRP A 211 -19.46 -22.87 0.40
N GLN A 212 -20.45 -23.74 0.44
CA GLN A 212 -21.78 -23.57 -0.13
C GLN A 212 -22.79 -24.26 0.80
N ASN A 213 -24.05 -23.83 0.81
CA ASN A 213 -25.12 -24.51 1.56
C ASN A 213 -25.69 -25.68 0.74
N VAL A 214 -25.72 -25.55 -0.57
CA VAL A 214 -26.09 -26.61 -1.53
C VAL A 214 -24.94 -26.76 -2.53
N ASN A 215 -24.56 -28.00 -2.78
CA ASN A 215 -23.48 -28.34 -3.67
C ASN A 215 -23.88 -28.02 -5.14
N ASP A 216 -23.22 -27.05 -5.76
CA ASP A 216 -23.35 -26.71 -7.17
C ASP A 216 -21.95 -26.50 -7.77
N TRP A 217 -21.81 -26.86 -9.06
CA TRP A 217 -20.48 -26.94 -9.69
C TRP A 217 -20.11 -25.63 -10.40
N VAL A 218 -19.30 -24.81 -9.75
CA VAL A 218 -18.74 -23.57 -10.33
C VAL A 218 -18.02 -23.82 -11.66
N ALA A 219 -17.36 -24.97 -11.79
CA ALA A 219 -16.65 -25.35 -13.01
C ALA A 219 -17.59 -25.53 -14.21
N ASP A 220 -18.80 -26.01 -14.00
CA ASP A 220 -19.80 -26.17 -15.03
C ASP A 220 -20.41 -24.84 -15.45
N PHE A 221 -20.67 -23.95 -14.49
CA PHE A 221 -21.02 -22.56 -14.77
C PHE A 221 -19.95 -21.89 -15.65
N GLN A 222 -18.67 -22.04 -15.31
CA GLN A 222 -17.57 -21.45 -16.08
C GLN A 222 -17.50 -21.99 -17.51
N ARG A 223 -17.80 -23.26 -17.74
CA ARG A 223 -17.86 -23.87 -19.09
C ARG A 223 -19.11 -23.43 -19.87
N GLY A 224 -20.18 -23.11 -19.15
CA GLY A 224 -21.47 -22.75 -19.73
C GLY A 224 -21.50 -21.41 -20.44
N THR A 225 -22.65 -21.06 -20.97
CA THR A 225 -22.89 -19.79 -21.67
C THR A 225 -23.14 -18.63 -20.74
N ASP A 226 -23.49 -18.90 -19.48
CA ASP A 226 -23.78 -17.89 -18.45
C ASP A 226 -22.51 -17.19 -17.93
N PHE A 227 -21.35 -17.85 -18.06
CA PHE A 227 -20.05 -17.20 -17.86
C PHE A 227 -19.55 -16.69 -19.20
N ASN A 228 -19.66 -15.39 -19.44
CA ASN A 228 -19.33 -14.79 -20.73
C ASN A 228 -18.57 -13.45 -20.60
N PRO A 229 -17.40 -13.41 -19.93
CA PRO A 229 -16.52 -12.24 -19.99
C PRO A 229 -15.92 -12.09 -21.39
N VAL A 230 -15.51 -10.88 -21.75
CA VAL A 230 -14.93 -10.57 -23.07
C VAL A 230 -13.72 -11.46 -23.41
N ASP A 231 -12.97 -11.84 -22.39
CA ASP A 231 -11.73 -12.62 -22.47
C ASP A 231 -11.90 -14.05 -21.93
N LYS A 232 -13.10 -14.63 -22.10
CA LYS A 232 -13.43 -15.98 -21.61
C LYS A 232 -12.39 -17.04 -21.97
N ASP A 233 -11.85 -16.97 -23.18
CA ASP A 233 -10.89 -17.96 -23.69
C ASP A 233 -9.51 -17.88 -23.00
N GLU A 234 -9.23 -16.81 -22.29
CA GLU A 234 -8.00 -16.64 -21.52
C GLU A 234 -8.09 -17.27 -20.10
N TYR A 235 -9.32 -17.57 -19.65
CA TYR A 235 -9.54 -18.19 -18.34
C TYR A 235 -9.23 -19.68 -18.37
N VAL A 236 -8.41 -20.14 -17.44
CA VAL A 236 -8.26 -21.57 -17.13
C VAL A 236 -9.48 -22.00 -16.31
N ASN A 237 -10.07 -23.14 -16.65
CA ASN A 237 -11.22 -23.63 -15.88
C ASN A 237 -10.82 -23.94 -14.43
N ILE A 238 -11.63 -23.50 -13.48
CA ILE A 238 -11.35 -23.62 -12.05
C ILE A 238 -11.11 -25.06 -11.60
N ALA A 239 -11.73 -26.05 -12.25
CA ALA A 239 -11.52 -27.46 -11.96
C ALA A 239 -10.20 -28.02 -12.50
N THR A 240 -9.58 -27.38 -13.51
CA THR A 240 -8.34 -27.86 -14.13
C THR A 240 -7.08 -27.42 -13.38
N GLY A 241 -7.21 -26.52 -12.38
CA GLY A 241 -6.11 -26.13 -11.49
C GLY A 241 -5.58 -27.29 -10.62
N PHE A 242 -6.34 -28.36 -10.51
CA PHE A 242 -6.00 -29.59 -9.79
C PHE A 242 -6.00 -30.76 -10.77
N ASP A 243 -5.02 -30.84 -11.66
CA ASP A 243 -4.91 -32.06 -12.43
C ASP A 243 -4.33 -33.19 -11.55
N ALA A 244 -4.70 -34.45 -11.90
CA ALA A 244 -4.25 -35.66 -11.20
C ALA A 244 -2.72 -35.86 -11.27
N THR A 245 -2.01 -35.04 -12.05
CA THR A 245 -0.56 -35.05 -12.21
C THR A 245 0.13 -34.09 -11.24
N GLY A 246 -0.62 -33.42 -10.36
CA GLY A 246 -0.06 -32.55 -9.33
C GLY A 246 0.52 -31.25 -9.85
N ASN A 247 -0.04 -30.70 -10.90
CA ASN A 247 0.38 -29.41 -11.47
C ASN A 247 -0.06 -28.24 -10.55
N ILE A 248 0.50 -28.24 -9.34
CA ILE A 248 0.33 -27.21 -8.31
C ILE A 248 1.16 -25.93 -8.60
N ASN A 249 1.84 -25.88 -9.75
CA ASN A 249 2.67 -24.76 -10.15
C ASN A 249 1.88 -23.61 -10.80
N ARG A 250 0.56 -23.70 -10.84
CA ARG A 250 -0.29 -22.66 -11.40
C ARG A 250 -0.85 -21.79 -10.30
N ILE A 251 -0.54 -20.51 -10.33
CA ILE A 251 -1.14 -19.52 -9.46
C ILE A 251 -2.29 -18.90 -10.21
N LEU A 252 -3.51 -19.27 -9.85
CA LEU A 252 -4.77 -18.87 -10.51
C LEU A 252 -5.72 -18.14 -9.57
N GLY A 253 -5.21 -17.64 -8.45
CA GLY A 253 -6.03 -17.07 -7.38
C GLY A 253 -6.88 -15.90 -7.84
N TYR A 254 -6.32 -15.02 -8.66
CA TYR A 254 -7.02 -13.84 -9.15
C TYR A 254 -8.18 -14.21 -10.07
N GLN A 255 -7.91 -14.94 -11.16
CA GLN A 255 -8.96 -15.35 -12.08
C GLN A 255 -10.04 -16.22 -11.40
N ASN A 256 -9.63 -17.14 -10.51
CA ASN A 256 -10.58 -17.98 -9.78
C ASN A 256 -11.51 -17.15 -8.91
N THR A 257 -11.01 -16.13 -8.24
CA THR A 257 -11.83 -15.19 -7.46
C THR A 257 -12.86 -14.47 -8.36
N LYS A 258 -12.45 -14.04 -9.55
CA LYS A 258 -13.38 -13.41 -10.52
C LYS A 258 -14.46 -14.39 -10.99
N VAL A 259 -14.10 -15.65 -11.25
CA VAL A 259 -15.08 -16.70 -11.61
C VAL A 259 -16.09 -16.93 -10.48
N LEU A 260 -15.62 -16.98 -9.22
CA LEU A 260 -16.47 -17.15 -8.05
C LEU A 260 -17.44 -15.96 -7.87
N TRP A 261 -16.96 -14.74 -8.08
CA TRP A 261 -17.83 -13.55 -8.03
C TRP A 261 -18.89 -13.54 -9.14
N ALA A 262 -18.50 -13.91 -10.36
CA ALA A 262 -19.44 -14.02 -11.48
C ALA A 262 -20.50 -15.11 -11.22
N TYR A 263 -20.08 -16.25 -10.69
CA TYR A 263 -20.96 -17.33 -10.29
C TYR A 263 -21.96 -16.89 -9.20
N ASN A 264 -21.50 -16.20 -8.17
CA ASN A 264 -22.36 -15.65 -7.13
C ASN A 264 -23.37 -14.63 -7.70
N GLY A 265 -22.93 -13.80 -8.63
CA GLY A 265 -23.83 -12.89 -9.38
C GLY A 265 -24.92 -13.65 -10.13
N TYR A 266 -24.54 -14.70 -10.85
CA TYR A 266 -25.47 -15.59 -11.55
C TYR A 266 -26.45 -16.25 -10.58
N CYS A 267 -25.98 -16.79 -9.45
CA CYS A 267 -26.82 -17.41 -8.44
C CYS A 267 -27.87 -16.44 -7.89
N LYS A 268 -27.47 -15.22 -7.57
CA LYS A 268 -28.39 -14.17 -7.09
C LYS A 268 -29.47 -13.83 -8.11
N THR A 269 -29.08 -13.67 -9.38
CA THR A 269 -30.01 -13.33 -10.46
C THR A 269 -31.01 -14.45 -10.73
N ASN A 270 -30.62 -15.72 -10.52
CA ASN A 270 -31.44 -16.89 -10.81
C ASN A 270 -32.11 -17.53 -9.58
N GLY A 271 -32.09 -16.83 -8.41
CA GLY A 271 -32.72 -17.30 -7.19
C GLY A 271 -32.06 -18.50 -6.53
N LYS A 272 -30.79 -18.81 -6.89
CA LYS A 272 -29.99 -19.93 -6.34
C LYS A 272 -29.19 -19.51 -5.11
N THR A 273 -29.79 -18.82 -4.16
CA THR A 273 -29.08 -18.23 -3.02
C THR A 273 -28.38 -19.23 -2.11
N ASP A 274 -28.87 -20.47 -2.06
CA ASP A 274 -28.25 -21.55 -1.27
C ASP A 274 -26.96 -22.12 -1.93
N ALA A 275 -26.76 -21.88 -3.22
CA ALA A 275 -25.58 -22.30 -3.97
C ALA A 275 -24.45 -21.25 -3.98
N LEU A 276 -24.62 -20.12 -3.31
CA LEU A 276 -23.58 -19.09 -3.22
C LEU A 276 -22.29 -19.64 -2.62
N VAL A 277 -21.16 -19.26 -3.21
CA VAL A 277 -19.83 -19.50 -2.61
C VAL A 277 -19.60 -18.46 -1.54
N ASN A 278 -19.88 -18.84 -0.30
CA ASN A 278 -19.90 -17.93 0.83
C ASN A 278 -18.55 -17.22 1.09
N PRO A 279 -17.37 -17.88 0.99
CA PRO A 279 -16.09 -17.18 1.12
C PRO A 279 -15.90 -16.04 0.10
N ALA A 280 -16.42 -16.19 -1.12
CA ALA A 280 -16.32 -15.15 -2.13
C ALA A 280 -17.19 -13.91 -1.85
N GLU A 281 -18.25 -14.04 -1.05
CA GLU A 281 -19.06 -12.90 -0.60
C GLU A 281 -18.37 -12.09 0.49
N VAL A 282 -17.52 -12.72 1.28
CA VAL A 282 -16.76 -12.08 2.35
C VAL A 282 -15.56 -11.27 1.82
N LEU A 283 -15.04 -11.67 0.64
CA LEU A 283 -13.86 -11.06 0.01
C LEU A 283 -14.18 -9.91 -0.97
N LYS A 284 -15.42 -9.46 -1.01
CA LYS A 284 -15.88 -8.38 -1.90
C LYS A 284 -15.55 -6.99 -1.40
#